data_f30708cab9963373ca88de1317c2952e
#
_entry.id   f30708cab9963373ca88de1317c2952e
#
_cell.length_a   1.000
_cell.length_b   1.000
_cell.length_c   1.000
_cell.angle_alpha   90.00
_cell.angle_beta   90.00
_cell.angle_gamma   90.00
#
_symmetry.space_group_name_H-M   'P 1'
#
loop_
_entity.id
_entity.type
_entity.pdbx_description
1 polymer ?
#
loop_
_entity_poly.entity_id
_entity_poly.type
_entity_poly.pdbx_seq_one_letter_code
_entity_poly.pdbx_strand_id
1 'polypeptide(L)'
;MLELNEIHHVAQETSDVGAFYTGRNWTTQGNVLRWNYIHDLGAMGAVGTMGIYLDDCDSGDRLVGNVFYRAGRAAFIGGGRDNLVENNLMIECDAAVHLDARGTTRIKLDAAPSDSWNLLAKAERLDYKKPPWSTRYPKLASIMDEEPLLPLGNVVRRNVAYRCKRWLSANGMDKYLDRIEFSDNLEDVDDPGFLDAAKQDFRLREDSAVLKLPGWERIPIEKVGLYKDEYRAD
;
A
#
# COMPACT_ATOMS: atom_id res chain seq x y z
N MET A 1 11.45 5.26 -6.38
CA MET A 1 10.17 5.14 -7.12
C MET A 1 10.16 3.82 -7.87
N LEU A 2 9.04 3.09 -7.81
CA LEU A 2 8.77 1.85 -8.55
C LEU A 2 7.49 2.07 -9.35
N GLU A 3 7.58 2.03 -10.67
CA GLU A 3 6.44 2.34 -11.55
C GLU A 3 6.42 1.53 -12.83
N LEU A 4 5.21 1.34 -13.37
CA LEU A 4 4.95 0.68 -14.66
C LEU A 4 5.44 -0.78 -14.72
N ASN A 5 5.56 -1.44 -13.57
CA ASN A 5 5.94 -2.85 -13.53
C ASN A 5 4.70 -3.74 -13.54
N GLU A 6 4.82 -4.87 -14.21
CA GLU A 6 3.92 -6.00 -14.05
C GLU A 6 4.61 -7.04 -13.16
N ILE A 7 3.96 -7.39 -12.04
CA ILE A 7 4.47 -8.35 -11.05
C ILE A 7 3.40 -9.41 -10.84
N HIS A 8 3.69 -10.65 -11.23
CA HIS A 8 2.71 -11.71 -11.18
C HIS A 8 3.32 -13.07 -10.85
N HIS A 9 2.46 -13.99 -10.42
CA HIS A 9 2.81 -15.37 -10.09
C HIS A 9 4.01 -15.48 -9.14
N VAL A 10 4.18 -14.50 -8.24
CA VAL A 10 5.17 -14.54 -7.16
C VAL A 10 4.54 -15.08 -5.87
N ALA A 11 5.36 -15.42 -4.89
CA ALA A 11 4.92 -15.95 -3.59
C ALA A 11 4.06 -17.23 -3.70
N GLN A 12 4.32 -18.08 -4.70
CA GLN A 12 3.49 -19.28 -4.97
C GLN A 12 3.63 -20.35 -3.90
N GLU A 13 4.80 -20.45 -3.26
CA GLU A 13 5.14 -21.52 -2.30
C GLU A 13 5.39 -20.98 -0.89
N THR A 14 4.94 -19.78 -0.58
CA THR A 14 5.16 -19.12 0.72
C THR A 14 3.99 -18.26 1.14
N SER A 15 4.00 -17.80 2.38
CA SER A 15 3.03 -16.84 2.90
C SER A 15 3.74 -15.79 3.76
N ASP A 16 3.00 -14.79 4.24
CA ASP A 16 3.54 -13.64 4.98
C ASP A 16 4.60 -12.88 4.17
N VAL A 17 4.27 -12.61 2.92
CA VAL A 17 5.15 -12.00 1.93
C VAL A 17 4.34 -11.09 0.99
N GLY A 18 4.94 -10.00 0.53
CA GLY A 18 4.37 -9.10 -0.46
C GLY A 18 5.07 -9.20 -1.82
N ALA A 19 4.36 -8.87 -2.90
CA ALA A 19 4.99 -8.64 -4.20
C ALA A 19 5.98 -7.45 -4.11
N PHE A 20 5.64 -6.45 -3.31
CA PHE A 20 6.58 -5.47 -2.77
C PHE A 20 6.53 -5.55 -1.25
N TYR A 21 7.69 -5.51 -0.59
CA TYR A 21 7.82 -5.56 0.86
C TYR A 21 8.82 -4.53 1.38
N THR A 22 8.42 -3.82 2.40
CA THR A 22 9.30 -3.00 3.25
C THR A 22 8.76 -3.02 4.68
N GLY A 23 9.62 -2.76 5.67
CA GLY A 23 9.13 -2.77 7.04
C GLY A 23 10.18 -2.57 8.11
N ARG A 24 9.68 -2.44 9.32
CA ARG A 24 10.44 -2.34 10.56
C ARG A 24 11.42 -1.17 10.56
N ASN A 25 11.01 -0.06 9.95
CA ASN A 25 11.86 1.12 9.90
C ASN A 25 11.04 2.40 9.62
N TRP A 26 11.10 3.38 10.51
CA TRP A 26 10.45 4.67 10.29
C TRP A 26 11.18 5.56 9.27
N THR A 27 12.43 5.23 8.94
CA THR A 27 13.25 6.06 8.06
C THR A 27 13.22 5.64 6.60
N THR A 28 12.51 4.59 6.25
CA THR A 28 12.23 4.21 4.86
C THR A 28 11.13 5.10 4.27
N GLN A 29 11.38 6.39 4.22
CA GLN A 29 10.39 7.39 3.84
C GLN A 29 10.39 7.70 2.35
N GLY A 30 9.21 8.01 1.81
CA GLY A 30 9.07 8.63 0.51
C GLY A 30 9.20 7.66 -0.66
N ASN A 31 9.00 6.38 -0.44
CA ASN A 31 8.82 5.46 -1.56
C ASN A 31 7.52 5.78 -2.29
N VAL A 32 7.57 5.76 -3.60
CA VAL A 32 6.41 5.93 -4.46
C VAL A 32 6.28 4.68 -5.32
N LEU A 33 5.21 3.94 -5.07
CA LEU A 33 4.82 2.77 -5.85
C LEU A 33 3.58 3.17 -6.66
N ARG A 34 3.76 3.36 -7.97
CA ARG A 34 2.66 3.84 -8.81
C ARG A 34 2.58 3.13 -10.14
N TRP A 35 1.32 3.00 -10.63
CA TRP A 35 1.04 2.47 -11.96
C TRP A 35 1.62 1.08 -12.20
N ASN A 36 1.69 0.27 -11.14
CA ASN A 36 2.11 -1.12 -11.27
C ASN A 36 0.86 -2.00 -11.42
N TYR A 37 0.98 -3.09 -12.15
CA TYR A 37 -0.01 -4.14 -12.22
C TYR A 37 0.52 -5.34 -11.42
N ILE A 38 -0.14 -5.66 -10.31
CA ILE A 38 0.25 -6.73 -9.39
C ILE A 38 -0.88 -7.75 -9.37
N HIS A 39 -0.60 -8.98 -9.84
CA HIS A 39 -1.68 -9.93 -10.00
C HIS A 39 -1.29 -11.40 -9.81
N ASP A 40 -2.32 -12.23 -9.58
CA ASP A 40 -2.22 -13.68 -9.44
C ASP A 40 -1.11 -14.12 -8.50
N LEU A 41 -1.09 -13.54 -7.29
CA LEU A 41 -0.13 -13.90 -6.26
C LEU A 41 -0.49 -15.26 -5.64
N GLY A 42 0.51 -15.94 -5.07
CA GLY A 42 0.29 -17.15 -4.29
C GLY A 42 -0.60 -16.90 -3.08
N ALA A 43 -1.23 -17.92 -2.57
CA ALA A 43 -2.16 -17.85 -1.44
C ALA A 43 -1.94 -18.97 -0.41
N MET A 44 -0.72 -19.44 -0.24
CA MET A 44 -0.42 -20.50 0.73
C MET A 44 -0.41 -19.97 2.16
N GLY A 45 -0.78 -20.87 3.09
CA GLY A 45 -0.70 -20.60 4.52
C GLY A 45 -1.78 -19.66 5.07
N ALA A 46 -1.84 -19.59 6.39
CA ALA A 46 -2.89 -18.84 7.09
C ALA A 46 -2.75 -17.32 7.00
N VAL A 47 -1.53 -16.81 6.82
CA VAL A 47 -1.29 -15.37 6.71
C VAL A 47 -1.58 -14.87 5.29
N GLY A 48 -1.38 -15.72 4.27
CA GLY A 48 -1.60 -15.33 2.87
C GLY A 48 -0.52 -14.40 2.33
N THR A 49 -0.86 -13.71 1.24
CA THR A 49 0.04 -12.81 0.52
C THR A 49 -0.52 -11.40 0.47
N MET A 50 0.35 -10.43 0.16
CA MET A 50 0.03 -9.02 0.04
C MET A 50 0.51 -8.48 -1.31
N GLY A 51 -0.27 -7.59 -1.90
CA GLY A 51 0.17 -6.86 -3.08
C GLY A 51 1.35 -5.95 -2.74
N ILE A 52 1.10 -4.89 -2.02
CA ILE A 52 2.13 -4.03 -1.44
C ILE A 52 2.05 -4.14 0.09
N TYR A 53 3.14 -4.57 0.69
CA TYR A 53 3.24 -4.86 2.11
C TYR A 53 4.16 -3.86 2.81
N LEU A 54 3.54 -2.82 3.39
CA LEU A 54 4.21 -1.88 4.30
C LEU A 54 4.11 -2.46 5.71
N ASP A 55 5.07 -3.29 6.08
CA ASP A 55 5.05 -4.07 7.31
C ASP A 55 5.69 -3.34 8.49
N ASP A 56 5.40 -3.81 9.69
CA ASP A 56 6.07 -3.46 10.94
C ASP A 56 6.39 -1.96 11.08
N CYS A 57 5.33 -1.13 10.96
CA CYS A 57 5.38 0.32 11.13
C CYS A 57 6.17 1.08 10.05
N ASP A 58 6.32 0.50 8.86
CA ASP A 58 6.83 1.25 7.72
C ASP A 58 5.93 2.46 7.42
N SER A 59 6.52 3.61 7.13
CA SER A 59 5.80 4.88 7.18
C SER A 59 6.23 5.84 6.09
N GLY A 60 5.29 6.72 5.67
CA GLY A 60 5.58 7.82 4.75
C GLY A 60 5.66 7.42 3.29
N ASP A 61 5.06 6.32 2.90
CA ASP A 61 5.05 5.78 1.54
C ASP A 61 3.76 6.10 0.79
N ARG A 62 3.81 6.04 -0.54
CA ARG A 62 2.70 6.39 -1.43
C ARG A 62 2.41 5.26 -2.41
N LEU A 63 1.20 4.72 -2.33
CA LEU A 63 0.67 3.68 -3.21
C LEU A 63 -0.38 4.34 -4.12
N VAL A 64 -0.01 4.69 -5.34
CA VAL A 64 -0.84 5.55 -6.20
C VAL A 64 -1.08 4.94 -7.57
N GLY A 65 -2.34 4.78 -7.95
CA GLY A 65 -2.71 4.35 -9.30
C GLY A 65 -2.25 2.94 -9.67
N ASN A 66 -2.09 2.05 -8.70
CA ASN A 66 -1.75 0.66 -8.97
C ASN A 66 -3.02 -0.15 -9.29
N VAL A 67 -2.87 -1.20 -10.05
CA VAL A 67 -3.92 -2.20 -10.31
C VAL A 67 -3.53 -3.49 -9.60
N PHE A 68 -4.41 -3.95 -8.71
CA PHE A 68 -4.27 -5.22 -7.99
C PHE A 68 -5.37 -6.17 -8.46
N TYR A 69 -4.99 -7.35 -8.90
CA TYR A 69 -5.92 -8.39 -9.29
C TYR A 69 -5.52 -9.71 -8.64
N ARG A 70 -6.39 -10.27 -7.80
CA ARG A 70 -6.09 -11.48 -7.03
C ARG A 70 -4.76 -11.38 -6.28
N ALA A 71 -4.51 -10.23 -5.67
CA ALA A 71 -3.24 -9.91 -5.01
C ALA A 71 -3.27 -10.13 -3.48
N GLY A 72 -4.14 -11.02 -2.99
CA GLY A 72 -4.31 -11.24 -1.57
C GLY A 72 -4.86 -10.00 -0.86
N ARG A 73 -4.16 -9.47 0.14
CA ARG A 73 -4.45 -8.13 0.70
C ARG A 73 -3.73 -7.09 -0.13
N ALA A 74 -4.45 -6.34 -0.97
CA ALA A 74 -3.83 -5.51 -2.01
C ALA A 74 -2.90 -4.43 -1.44
N ALA A 75 -3.43 -3.50 -0.64
CA ALA A 75 -2.63 -2.50 0.07
C ALA A 75 -2.61 -2.82 1.56
N PHE A 76 -1.45 -3.15 2.10
CA PHE A 76 -1.28 -3.55 3.49
C PHE A 76 -0.42 -2.54 4.24
N ILE A 77 -0.99 -1.94 5.31
CA ILE A 77 -0.29 -1.05 6.24
C ILE A 77 -0.28 -1.69 7.62
N GLY A 78 0.86 -2.27 8.01
CA GLY A 78 1.08 -2.93 9.28
C GLY A 78 1.55 -1.96 10.36
N GLY A 79 0.65 -1.19 10.95
CA GLY A 79 0.95 -0.27 12.05
C GLY A 79 1.73 0.99 11.65
N GLY A 80 2.03 1.18 10.37
CA GLY A 80 2.72 2.37 9.86
C GLY A 80 1.84 3.61 9.84
N ARG A 81 2.46 4.77 9.71
CA ARG A 81 1.79 6.08 9.71
C ARG A 81 2.17 6.93 8.51
N ASP A 82 1.35 7.94 8.23
CA ASP A 82 1.62 8.93 7.18
C ASP A 82 1.75 8.34 5.76
N ASN A 83 1.15 7.16 5.53
CA ASN A 83 1.09 6.53 4.23
C ASN A 83 -0.12 7.03 3.43
N LEU A 84 0.01 7.02 2.11
CA LEU A 84 -1.04 7.37 1.17
C LEU A 84 -1.39 6.17 0.29
N VAL A 85 -2.66 5.77 0.30
CA VAL A 85 -3.23 4.79 -0.62
C VAL A 85 -4.28 5.50 -1.47
N GLU A 86 -3.97 5.76 -2.73
CA GLU A 86 -4.77 6.66 -3.55
C GLU A 86 -4.92 6.17 -4.99
N ASN A 87 -6.13 6.33 -5.53
CA ASN A 87 -6.37 6.13 -6.96
C ASN A 87 -6.04 4.72 -7.46
N ASN A 88 -6.16 3.69 -6.61
CA ASN A 88 -5.85 2.32 -6.98
C ASN A 88 -7.12 1.55 -7.40
N LEU A 89 -6.97 0.57 -8.29
CA LEU A 89 -7.97 -0.44 -8.60
C LEU A 89 -7.62 -1.74 -7.87
N MET A 90 -8.53 -2.24 -7.04
CA MET A 90 -8.38 -3.48 -6.28
C MET A 90 -9.48 -4.46 -6.70
N ILE A 91 -9.09 -5.56 -7.34
CA ILE A 91 -9.99 -6.44 -8.07
C ILE A 91 -9.82 -7.87 -7.57
N GLU A 92 -10.92 -8.48 -7.13
CA GLU A 92 -10.95 -9.87 -6.63
C GLU A 92 -9.89 -10.18 -5.56
N CYS A 93 -9.56 -9.21 -4.71
CA CYS A 93 -8.61 -9.38 -3.61
C CYS A 93 -9.29 -9.89 -2.32
N ASP A 94 -8.52 -10.46 -1.40
CA ASP A 94 -9.04 -10.85 -0.08
C ASP A 94 -9.44 -9.63 0.77
N ALA A 95 -8.65 -8.57 0.68
CA ALA A 95 -9.02 -7.26 1.17
C ALA A 95 -8.40 -6.19 0.25
N ALA A 96 -9.17 -5.14 -0.05
CA ALA A 96 -8.65 -4.01 -0.81
C ALA A 96 -7.60 -3.26 0.02
N VAL A 97 -7.92 -2.94 1.26
CA VAL A 97 -7.02 -2.27 2.20
C VAL A 97 -6.93 -3.07 3.50
N HIS A 98 -5.74 -3.20 4.05
CA HIS A 98 -5.51 -3.71 5.39
C HIS A 98 -4.81 -2.66 6.24
N LEU A 99 -5.34 -2.45 7.44
CA LEU A 99 -4.75 -1.59 8.47
C LEU A 99 -4.68 -2.35 9.77
N ASP A 100 -3.59 -2.23 10.53
CA ASP A 100 -3.53 -2.73 11.89
C ASP A 100 -2.77 -1.80 12.83
N ALA A 101 -2.89 -2.03 14.13
CA ALA A 101 -2.27 -1.24 15.17
C ALA A 101 -1.08 -1.97 15.83
N ARG A 102 -0.35 -2.80 15.07
CA ARG A 102 0.77 -3.60 15.60
C ARG A 102 1.88 -2.80 16.25
N GLY A 103 2.02 -1.54 15.93
CA GLY A 103 2.96 -0.64 16.60
C GLY A 103 2.78 -0.63 18.10
N THR A 104 1.52 -0.68 18.58
CA THR A 104 1.19 -0.68 20.01
C THR A 104 1.55 -1.97 20.74
N THR A 105 1.84 -3.05 20.02
CA THR A 105 2.10 -4.37 20.61
C THR A 105 3.48 -4.93 20.27
N ARG A 106 4.09 -4.54 19.16
CA ARG A 106 5.36 -5.11 18.69
C ARG A 106 6.55 -4.18 18.84
N ILE A 107 6.36 -2.87 18.73
CA ILE A 107 7.46 -1.91 18.80
C ILE A 107 7.88 -1.67 20.24
N LYS A 108 9.18 -1.64 20.47
CA LYS A 108 9.81 -1.47 21.78
C LYS A 108 10.71 -0.25 21.74
N LEU A 109 10.24 0.87 22.27
CA LEU A 109 11.01 2.12 22.31
C LEU A 109 12.11 2.09 23.37
N ASP A 110 11.96 1.26 24.40
CA ASP A 110 12.88 1.08 25.53
C ASP A 110 13.82 -0.11 25.39
N ALA A 111 13.76 -0.84 24.27
CA ALA A 111 14.63 -1.97 24.02
C ALA A 111 16.09 -1.53 23.76
N ALA A 112 17.01 -2.47 23.82
CA ALA A 112 18.41 -2.21 23.46
C ALA A 112 18.52 -1.61 22.03
N PRO A 113 19.42 -0.67 21.78
CA PRO A 113 19.58 -0.06 20.45
C PRO A 113 19.88 -1.05 19.32
N SER A 114 20.35 -2.25 19.63
CA SER A 114 20.59 -3.34 18.68
C SER A 114 19.34 -4.17 18.40
N ASP A 115 18.26 -4.03 19.18
CA ASP A 115 17.01 -4.75 18.95
C ASP A 115 16.35 -4.24 17.65
N SER A 116 16.01 -5.17 16.77
CA SER A 116 15.39 -4.84 15.47
C SER A 116 14.01 -4.19 15.60
N TRP A 117 13.38 -4.28 16.76
CA TRP A 117 12.08 -3.67 17.07
C TRP A 117 12.21 -2.27 17.70
N ASN A 118 13.41 -1.81 18.01
CA ASN A 118 13.64 -0.44 18.42
C ASN A 118 13.78 0.48 17.20
N LEU A 119 12.66 0.99 16.72
CA LEU A 119 12.61 1.87 15.55
C LEU A 119 13.19 3.26 15.85
N LEU A 120 13.08 3.71 17.09
CA LEU A 120 13.66 4.98 17.53
C LEU A 120 15.18 4.95 17.40
N ALA A 121 15.83 3.90 17.90
CA ALA A 121 17.28 3.77 17.79
C ALA A 121 17.76 3.75 16.31
N LYS A 122 16.97 3.19 15.39
CA LYS A 122 17.27 3.24 13.95
C LYS A 122 17.20 4.66 13.40
N ALA A 123 16.19 5.42 13.80
CA ALA A 123 16.01 6.81 13.38
C ALA A 123 17.13 7.70 13.96
N GLU A 124 17.49 7.53 15.22
CA GLU A 124 18.55 8.27 15.89
C GLU A 124 19.92 8.08 15.21
N ARG A 125 20.22 6.88 14.71
CA ARG A 125 21.46 6.62 13.95
C ARG A 125 21.60 7.47 12.69
N LEU A 126 20.49 7.98 12.15
CA LEU A 126 20.45 8.84 10.97
C LEU A 126 20.29 10.32 11.33
N ASP A 127 20.37 10.68 12.61
CA ASP A 127 20.10 12.05 13.05
C ASP A 127 18.77 12.62 12.49
N TYR A 128 17.68 11.83 12.53
CA TYR A 128 16.44 12.11 11.83
C TYR A 128 15.82 13.48 12.13
N LYS A 129 16.18 14.10 13.27
CA LYS A 129 15.74 15.44 13.67
C LYS A 129 16.58 16.56 13.02
N LYS A 130 17.60 16.24 12.25
CA LYS A 130 18.46 17.21 11.56
C LYS A 130 18.29 17.14 10.04
N PRO A 131 18.63 18.20 9.28
CA PRO A 131 18.72 18.12 7.83
C PRO A 131 19.74 17.05 7.37
N PRO A 132 19.46 16.36 6.26
CA PRO A 132 18.35 16.58 5.33
C PRO A 132 17.01 15.97 5.77
N TRP A 133 17.00 15.11 6.78
CA TRP A 133 15.81 14.35 7.21
C TRP A 133 14.69 15.27 7.69
N SER A 134 14.97 16.15 8.64
CA SER A 134 13.95 17.05 9.21
C SER A 134 13.36 18.02 8.19
N THR A 135 14.14 18.39 7.17
CA THR A 135 13.66 19.27 6.10
C THR A 135 12.78 18.51 5.10
N ARG A 136 13.19 17.29 4.75
CA ARG A 136 12.49 16.49 3.74
C ARG A 136 11.28 15.74 4.30
N TYR A 137 11.37 15.29 5.54
CA TYR A 137 10.36 14.48 6.22
C TYR A 137 10.03 15.07 7.60
N PRO A 138 9.35 16.23 7.65
CA PRO A 138 9.09 16.92 8.92
C PRO A 138 8.25 16.09 9.89
N LYS A 139 7.31 15.29 9.39
CA LYS A 139 6.51 14.37 10.23
C LYS A 139 7.36 13.27 10.87
N LEU A 140 8.39 12.77 10.20
CA LEU A 140 9.35 11.87 10.82
C LEU A 140 10.15 12.58 11.91
N ALA A 141 10.58 13.82 11.67
CA ALA A 141 11.35 14.58 12.64
C ALA A 141 10.58 14.83 13.94
N SER A 142 9.26 15.00 13.86
CA SER A 142 8.36 15.22 15.00
C SER A 142 7.67 13.94 15.50
N ILE A 143 8.00 12.76 15.00
CA ILE A 143 7.27 11.52 15.30
C ILE A 143 7.11 11.24 16.81
N MET A 144 8.11 11.60 17.60
CA MET A 144 8.10 11.40 19.06
C MET A 144 7.32 12.47 19.83
N ASP A 145 6.91 13.55 19.16
CA ASP A 145 6.10 14.62 19.78
C ASP A 145 4.61 14.28 19.76
N GLU A 146 4.25 13.21 19.08
CA GLU A 146 2.90 12.64 19.00
C GLU A 146 2.89 11.22 19.61
N GLU A 147 1.92 10.42 19.22
CA GLU A 147 1.81 9.00 19.62
C GLU A 147 2.54 8.11 18.59
N PRO A 148 3.86 7.87 18.73
CA PRO A 148 4.68 7.29 17.66
C PRO A 148 4.31 5.84 17.30
N LEU A 149 3.60 5.14 18.19
CA LEU A 149 3.20 3.75 18.00
C LEU A 149 1.82 3.60 17.35
N LEU A 150 1.09 4.70 17.16
CA LEU A 150 -0.22 4.67 16.53
C LEU A 150 -0.11 4.89 15.02
N PRO A 151 -0.96 4.23 14.23
CA PRO A 151 -0.99 4.35 12.76
C PRO A 151 -1.70 5.64 12.30
N LEU A 152 -1.22 6.79 12.75
CA LEU A 152 -1.82 8.09 12.49
C LEU A 152 -1.47 8.65 11.10
N GLY A 153 -2.30 9.57 10.61
CA GLY A 153 -2.01 10.34 9.40
C GLY A 153 -2.03 9.53 8.11
N ASN A 154 -2.47 8.28 8.14
CA ASN A 154 -2.71 7.51 6.93
C ASN A 154 -3.91 8.08 6.17
N VAL A 155 -3.82 8.13 4.85
CA VAL A 155 -4.87 8.61 3.94
C VAL A 155 -5.20 7.51 2.94
N VAL A 156 -6.47 7.15 2.87
CA VAL A 156 -7.02 6.15 1.94
C VAL A 156 -8.12 6.80 1.13
N ARG A 157 -7.85 7.16 -0.11
CA ARG A 157 -8.81 7.93 -0.90
C ARG A 157 -8.82 7.58 -2.39
N ARG A 158 -9.98 7.78 -3.01
CA ARG A 158 -10.17 7.56 -4.45
C ARG A 158 -9.74 6.17 -4.92
N ASN A 159 -9.89 5.17 -4.06
CA ASN A 159 -9.64 3.78 -4.46
C ASN A 159 -10.95 3.12 -4.88
N VAL A 160 -10.85 2.14 -5.75
CA VAL A 160 -11.99 1.38 -6.26
C VAL A 160 -11.80 -0.09 -5.94
N ALA A 161 -12.72 -0.68 -5.18
CA ALA A 161 -12.74 -2.11 -4.93
C ALA A 161 -13.87 -2.76 -5.76
N TYR A 162 -13.51 -3.82 -6.48
CA TYR A 162 -14.42 -4.61 -7.30
C TYR A 162 -14.28 -6.09 -6.96
N ARG A 163 -15.36 -6.69 -6.48
CA ARG A 163 -15.42 -8.10 -6.10
C ARG A 163 -14.35 -8.53 -5.09
N CYS A 164 -13.84 -7.61 -4.27
CA CYS A 164 -13.00 -7.96 -3.14
C CYS A 164 -13.84 -8.66 -2.06
N LYS A 165 -13.27 -9.63 -1.34
CA LYS A 165 -13.98 -10.29 -0.23
C LYS A 165 -14.34 -9.30 0.88
N ARG A 166 -13.55 -8.25 1.04
CA ARG A 166 -13.82 -7.10 1.92
C ARG A 166 -13.11 -5.86 1.42
N TRP A 167 -13.73 -4.71 1.64
CA TRP A 167 -13.09 -3.42 1.43
C TRP A 167 -11.93 -3.22 2.41
N LEU A 168 -12.23 -3.30 3.70
CA LEU A 168 -11.27 -3.03 4.77
C LEU A 168 -11.10 -4.25 5.67
N SER A 169 -9.85 -4.59 5.97
CA SER A 169 -9.44 -5.48 7.03
C SER A 169 -8.73 -4.65 8.10
N ALA A 170 -9.36 -4.47 9.26
CA ALA A 170 -8.92 -3.53 10.29
C ALA A 170 -8.65 -4.25 11.63
N ASN A 171 -7.46 -4.83 11.77
CA ASN A 171 -7.11 -5.61 12.95
C ASN A 171 -6.65 -4.70 14.11
N GLY A 172 -7.41 -4.68 15.21
CA GLY A 172 -7.10 -3.85 16.38
C GLY A 172 -7.20 -2.34 16.14
N MET A 173 -7.89 -1.95 15.05
CA MET A 173 -8.04 -0.56 14.62
C MET A 173 -9.32 0.12 15.13
N ASP A 174 -10.23 -0.61 15.80
CA ASP A 174 -11.55 -0.10 16.17
C ASP A 174 -11.53 1.26 16.89
N LYS A 175 -10.47 1.52 17.66
CA LYS A 175 -10.27 2.77 18.40
C LYS A 175 -9.54 3.86 17.61
N TYR A 176 -9.11 3.59 16.40
CA TYR A 176 -8.21 4.48 15.65
C TYR A 176 -8.70 4.74 14.22
N LEU A 177 -9.80 4.11 13.79
CA LEU A 177 -10.33 4.30 12.44
C LEU A 177 -10.78 5.74 12.17
N ASP A 178 -11.28 6.42 13.17
CA ASP A 178 -11.66 7.84 13.12
C ASP A 178 -10.47 8.79 12.93
N ARG A 179 -9.24 8.29 13.12
CA ARG A 179 -7.98 9.02 12.94
C ARG A 179 -7.32 8.74 11.58
N ILE A 180 -7.96 7.95 10.73
CA ILE A 180 -7.57 7.66 9.36
C ILE A 180 -8.47 8.46 8.42
N GLU A 181 -7.89 9.12 7.43
CA GLU A 181 -8.69 9.80 6.41
C GLU A 181 -9.17 8.80 5.36
N PHE A 182 -10.49 8.60 5.29
CA PHE A 182 -11.14 7.88 4.20
C PHE A 182 -12.00 8.86 3.41
N SER A 183 -11.73 9.00 2.10
CA SER A 183 -12.53 9.89 1.25
C SER A 183 -12.62 9.40 -0.18
N ASP A 184 -13.77 9.61 -0.80
CA ASP A 184 -14.04 9.34 -2.22
C ASP A 184 -13.71 7.90 -2.67
N ASN A 185 -13.72 6.91 -1.78
CA ASN A 185 -13.53 5.51 -2.15
C ASN A 185 -14.82 4.90 -2.68
N LEU A 186 -14.72 4.03 -3.66
CA LEU A 186 -15.80 3.14 -4.10
C LEU A 186 -15.51 1.74 -3.53
N GLU A 187 -16.11 1.45 -2.39
CA GLU A 187 -15.75 0.31 -1.53
C GLU A 187 -16.25 -1.05 -2.01
N ASP A 188 -17.33 -1.05 -2.79
CA ASP A 188 -17.91 -2.26 -3.41
C ASP A 188 -18.74 -1.83 -4.61
N VAL A 189 -18.13 -1.83 -5.77
CA VAL A 189 -18.78 -1.36 -7.00
C VAL A 189 -19.23 -2.55 -7.86
N ASP A 190 -20.47 -2.53 -8.30
CA ASP A 190 -21.05 -3.60 -9.13
C ASP A 190 -20.40 -3.65 -10.52
N ASP A 191 -20.19 -2.50 -11.16
CA ASP A 191 -19.54 -2.35 -12.46
C ASP A 191 -18.61 -1.11 -12.47
N PRO A 192 -17.31 -1.30 -12.37
CA PRO A 192 -16.35 -0.20 -12.51
C PRO A 192 -16.29 0.37 -13.94
N GLY A 193 -16.86 -0.30 -14.91
CA GLY A 193 -16.78 0.09 -16.32
C GLY A 193 -15.50 -0.36 -16.99
N PHE A 194 -15.01 -1.57 -16.71
CA PHE A 194 -13.86 -2.13 -17.43
C PHE A 194 -14.20 -2.44 -18.89
N LEU A 195 -13.20 -2.38 -19.77
CA LEU A 195 -13.37 -2.75 -21.18
C LEU A 195 -13.69 -4.24 -21.32
N ASP A 196 -12.93 -5.14 -20.69
CA ASP A 196 -13.19 -6.58 -20.68
C ASP A 196 -12.54 -7.23 -19.45
N ALA A 197 -13.26 -7.23 -18.32
CA ALA A 197 -12.76 -7.83 -17.08
C ALA A 197 -12.46 -9.33 -17.20
N ALA A 198 -13.15 -10.05 -18.08
CA ALA A 198 -12.93 -11.48 -18.28
C ALA A 198 -11.59 -11.78 -18.96
N LYS A 199 -11.08 -10.84 -19.73
CA LYS A 199 -9.74 -10.88 -20.34
C LYS A 199 -8.69 -10.07 -19.57
N GLN A 200 -9.01 -9.65 -18.34
CA GLN A 200 -8.16 -8.80 -17.51
C GLN A 200 -7.82 -7.45 -18.16
N ASP A 201 -8.66 -6.97 -19.07
CA ASP A 201 -8.56 -5.62 -19.60
C ASP A 201 -9.28 -4.66 -18.66
N PHE A 202 -8.56 -4.20 -17.64
CA PHE A 202 -9.05 -3.32 -16.60
C PHE A 202 -8.99 -1.83 -16.97
N ARG A 203 -8.72 -1.50 -18.22
CA ARG A 203 -8.89 -0.14 -18.73
C ARG A 203 -10.36 0.27 -18.60
N LEU A 204 -10.59 1.50 -18.19
CA LEU A 204 -11.94 2.01 -17.98
C LEU A 204 -12.54 2.52 -19.31
N ARG A 205 -13.81 2.16 -19.55
CA ARG A 205 -14.61 2.76 -20.63
C ARG A 205 -14.80 4.26 -20.37
N GLU A 206 -15.02 5.05 -21.41
CA GLU A 206 -15.19 6.51 -21.30
C GLU A 206 -16.43 6.91 -20.50
N ASP A 207 -17.45 6.06 -20.40
CA ASP A 207 -18.67 6.28 -19.62
C ASP A 207 -18.57 5.82 -18.15
N SER A 208 -17.45 5.22 -17.75
CA SER A 208 -17.22 4.71 -16.40
C SER A 208 -17.52 5.75 -15.33
N ALA A 209 -18.25 5.34 -14.29
CA ALA A 209 -18.50 6.16 -13.12
C ALA A 209 -17.21 6.48 -12.33
N VAL A 210 -16.23 5.61 -12.41
CA VAL A 210 -14.91 5.80 -11.77
C VAL A 210 -14.21 7.04 -12.29
N LEU A 211 -14.31 7.31 -13.61
CA LEU A 211 -13.71 8.51 -14.22
C LEU A 211 -14.36 9.82 -13.76
N LYS A 212 -15.51 9.74 -13.11
CA LYS A 212 -16.25 10.90 -12.58
C LYS A 212 -15.92 11.21 -11.13
N LEU A 213 -15.14 10.34 -10.45
CA LEU A 213 -14.68 10.62 -9.08
C LEU A 213 -13.84 11.90 -9.07
N PRO A 214 -14.11 12.83 -8.15
CA PRO A 214 -13.33 14.06 -8.04
C PRO A 214 -11.85 13.76 -7.81
N GLY A 215 -10.99 14.25 -8.72
CA GLY A 215 -9.54 14.04 -8.63
C GLY A 215 -9.06 12.63 -8.97
N TRP A 216 -9.89 11.79 -9.57
CA TRP A 216 -9.43 10.52 -10.16
C TRP A 216 -8.48 10.79 -11.33
N GLU A 217 -7.37 10.09 -11.35
CA GLU A 217 -6.40 10.14 -12.45
C GLU A 217 -6.44 8.81 -13.22
N ARG A 218 -6.47 8.89 -14.55
CA ARG A 218 -6.46 7.69 -15.40
C ARG A 218 -5.14 6.93 -15.20
N ILE A 219 -5.24 5.65 -14.89
CA ILE A 219 -4.09 4.76 -14.76
C ILE A 219 -3.64 4.35 -16.15
N PRO A 220 -2.35 4.54 -16.52
CA PRO A 220 -1.84 4.20 -17.85
C PRO A 220 -1.55 2.70 -17.96
N ILE A 221 -2.57 1.85 -17.85
CA ILE A 221 -2.46 0.38 -17.84
C ILE A 221 -1.77 -0.13 -19.12
N GLU A 222 -2.00 0.53 -20.25
CA GLU A 222 -1.40 0.18 -21.54
C GLU A 222 0.12 0.38 -21.60
N LYS A 223 0.70 1.03 -20.59
CA LYS A 223 2.16 1.26 -20.47
C LYS A 223 2.84 0.34 -19.46
N VAL A 224 2.06 -0.49 -18.79
CA VAL A 224 2.57 -1.37 -17.73
C VAL A 224 3.21 -2.61 -18.33
N GLY A 225 4.30 -3.07 -17.72
CA GLY A 225 4.97 -4.31 -18.09
C GLY A 225 6.01 -4.14 -19.19
N LEU A 226 6.28 -5.21 -19.90
CA LEU A 226 7.29 -5.24 -20.93
C LEU A 226 6.81 -4.47 -22.17
N TYR A 227 7.53 -3.46 -22.56
CA TYR A 227 7.31 -2.79 -23.85
C TYR A 227 8.14 -3.45 -24.96
N LYS A 228 7.61 -3.37 -26.19
CA LYS A 228 8.33 -3.82 -27.40
C LYS A 228 9.32 -2.76 -27.84
N ASP A 229 10.54 -3.16 -28.08
CA ASP A 229 11.60 -2.31 -28.62
C ASP A 229 12.47 -3.11 -29.59
N GLU A 230 13.55 -2.52 -30.11
CA GLU A 230 14.46 -3.16 -31.03
C GLU A 230 15.18 -4.40 -30.47
N TYR A 231 15.21 -4.59 -29.15
CA TYR A 231 15.84 -5.71 -28.46
C TYR A 231 14.85 -6.80 -28.04
N ARG A 232 13.55 -6.55 -28.20
CA ARG A 232 12.46 -7.45 -27.81
C ARG A 232 11.53 -7.68 -28.99
N ALA A 233 11.89 -8.65 -29.81
CA ALA A 233 10.95 -9.21 -30.79
C ALA A 233 9.88 -10.05 -30.07
N ASP A 234 8.72 -10.18 -30.69
CA ASP A 234 7.55 -10.93 -30.18
C ASP A 234 7.85 -12.33 -29.69
#